data_5102121d241827a83508897aa6ddc938
#
_entry.id   5102121d241827a83508897aa6ddc938
#
_cell.length_a   1.000
_cell.length_b   1.000
_cell.length_c   1.000
_cell.angle_alpha   90.00
_cell.angle_beta   90.00
_cell.angle_gamma   90.00
#
_symmetry.space_group_name_H-M   'P 1'
#
loop_
_entity.id
_entity.type
_entity.pdbx_description
1 polymer ?
#
loop_
_entity_poly.entity_id
_entity_poly.type
_entity_poly.pdbx_seq_one_letter_code
_entity_poly.pdbx_strand_id
1 'polypeptide(L)'
;MILKLIGLFLISVTGGLVGINASLKLKSRTEFLEKYISLLSETKTRIRLSACDIRELFKNDSGYEPLDFMTAEFTRNIKNKSNVKISWERAVNSAFRKYRLSKADKELISDFGIDFGKRDIDGEISHIDLNIALIEDRLEKARTELTQKGKLYRTLGIFGGITVSLIIL
;
A
#
# COMPACT_ATOMS: atom_id res chain seq x y z
N MET A 1 36.04 14.62 -24.95
CA MET A 1 36.20 13.48 -24.04
C MET A 1 35.42 13.67 -22.73
N ILE A 2 35.64 14.74 -21.97
CA ILE A 2 34.99 14.98 -20.65
C ILE A 2 33.44 14.92 -20.72
N LEU A 3 32.84 15.55 -21.73
CA LEU A 3 31.39 15.59 -21.89
C LEU A 3 30.80 14.18 -22.10
N LYS A 4 31.47 13.30 -22.85
CA LYS A 4 31.08 11.89 -23.01
C LYS A 4 31.12 11.13 -21.68
N LEU A 5 32.19 11.30 -20.89
CA LEU A 5 32.34 10.66 -19.59
C LEU A 5 31.26 11.09 -18.60
N ILE A 6 30.89 12.38 -18.60
CA ILE A 6 29.79 12.89 -17.79
C ILE A 6 28.44 12.25 -18.22
N GLY A 7 28.19 12.15 -19.53
CA GLY A 7 26.98 11.50 -20.07
C GLY A 7 26.88 10.03 -19.65
N LEU A 8 27.96 9.26 -19.75
CA LEU A 8 28.03 7.86 -19.36
C LEU A 8 27.78 7.66 -17.85
N PHE A 9 28.38 8.53 -17.03
CA PHE A 9 28.14 8.52 -15.58
C PHE A 9 26.66 8.78 -15.25
N LEU A 10 26.02 9.77 -15.88
CA LEU A 10 24.60 10.07 -15.68
C LEU A 10 23.70 8.91 -16.07
N ILE A 11 23.98 8.20 -17.17
CA ILE A 11 23.23 7.02 -17.61
C ILE A 11 23.33 5.91 -16.56
N SER A 12 24.52 5.62 -16.05
CA SER A 12 24.75 4.60 -15.03
C SER A 12 24.00 4.91 -13.73
N VAL A 13 24.05 6.17 -13.26
CA VAL A 13 23.33 6.63 -12.06
C VAL A 13 21.83 6.53 -12.26
N THR A 14 21.31 6.94 -13.41
CA THR A 14 19.86 6.88 -13.70
C THR A 14 19.37 5.43 -13.72
N GLY A 15 20.13 4.50 -14.33
CA GLY A 15 19.80 3.07 -14.31
C GLY A 15 19.71 2.50 -12.88
N GLY A 16 20.69 2.84 -12.04
CA GLY A 16 20.70 2.47 -10.62
C GLY A 16 19.48 3.01 -9.85
N LEU A 17 19.15 4.29 -10.03
CA LEU A 17 18.00 4.93 -9.39
C LEU A 17 16.67 4.30 -9.80
N VAL A 18 16.50 3.93 -11.06
CA VAL A 18 15.30 3.23 -11.56
C VAL A 18 15.16 1.87 -10.88
N GLY A 19 16.24 1.09 -10.77
CA GLY A 19 16.23 -0.22 -10.11
C GLY A 19 15.91 -0.12 -8.61
N ILE A 20 16.50 0.85 -7.91
CA ILE A 20 16.21 1.12 -6.50
C ILE A 20 14.75 1.52 -6.32
N ASN A 21 14.23 2.44 -7.13
CA ASN A 21 12.84 2.88 -7.06
C ASN A 21 11.85 1.72 -7.30
N ALA A 22 12.14 0.82 -8.24
CA ALA A 22 11.35 -0.38 -8.46
C ALA A 22 11.31 -1.31 -7.22
N SER A 23 12.45 -1.51 -6.56
CA SER A 23 12.55 -2.28 -5.32
C SER A 23 11.79 -1.62 -4.15
N LEU A 24 11.88 -0.29 -4.02
CA LEU A 24 11.18 0.46 -2.97
C LEU A 24 9.65 0.39 -3.13
N LYS A 25 9.13 0.31 -4.35
CA LYS A 25 7.69 0.12 -4.60
C LYS A 25 7.18 -1.20 -4.03
N LEU A 26 7.92 -2.29 -4.21
CA LEU A 26 7.57 -3.60 -3.66
C LEU A 26 7.60 -3.57 -2.13
N LYS A 27 8.59 -2.92 -1.54
CA LYS A 27 8.71 -2.75 -0.10
C LYS A 27 7.53 -1.95 0.47
N SER A 28 7.20 -0.81 -0.13
CA SER A 28 6.07 0.02 0.31
C SER A 28 4.73 -0.72 0.25
N ARG A 29 4.50 -1.54 -0.78
CA ARG A 29 3.32 -2.40 -0.87
C ARG A 29 3.24 -3.39 0.30
N THR A 30 4.34 -4.07 0.60
CA THR A 30 4.42 -5.03 1.71
C THR A 30 4.13 -4.35 3.05
N GLU A 31 4.77 -3.22 3.32
CA GLU A 31 4.56 -2.44 4.54
C GLU A 31 3.12 -1.96 4.68
N PHE A 32 2.50 -1.52 3.59
CA PHE A 32 1.09 -1.10 3.61
C PHE A 32 0.16 -2.25 4.01
N LEU A 33 0.32 -3.42 3.41
CA LEU A 33 -0.51 -4.59 3.71
C LEU A 33 -0.33 -5.04 5.17
N GLU A 34 0.89 -5.05 5.71
CA GLU A 34 1.17 -5.37 7.11
C GLU A 34 0.45 -4.40 8.06
N LYS A 35 0.55 -3.10 7.79
CA LYS A 35 -0.10 -2.08 8.62
C LYS A 35 -1.62 -2.10 8.48
N TYR A 36 -2.13 -2.47 7.30
CA TYR A 36 -3.57 -2.62 7.08
C TYR A 36 -4.15 -3.80 7.88
N ILE A 37 -3.45 -4.94 7.97
CA ILE A 37 -3.81 -6.05 8.85
C ILE A 37 -3.86 -5.59 10.32
N SER A 38 -2.87 -4.82 10.75
CA SER A 38 -2.85 -4.25 12.12
C SER A 38 -4.05 -3.35 12.38
N LEU A 39 -4.44 -2.49 11.42
CA LEU A 39 -5.63 -1.65 11.51
C LEU A 39 -6.90 -2.47 11.64
N LEU A 40 -7.06 -3.52 10.84
CA LEU A 40 -8.22 -4.41 10.91
C LEU A 40 -8.30 -5.13 12.26
N SER A 41 -7.17 -5.62 12.77
CA SER A 41 -7.08 -6.30 14.07
C SER A 41 -7.42 -5.36 15.23
N GLU A 42 -6.98 -4.11 15.17
CA GLU A 42 -7.33 -3.07 16.14
C GLU A 42 -8.82 -2.72 16.05
N THR A 43 -9.34 -2.54 14.84
CA THR A 43 -10.76 -2.29 14.59
C THR A 43 -11.63 -3.40 15.18
N LYS A 44 -11.26 -4.66 14.96
CA LYS A 44 -11.92 -5.83 15.56
C LYS A 44 -11.94 -5.76 17.09
N THR A 45 -10.83 -5.42 17.71
CA THR A 45 -10.72 -5.27 19.17
C THR A 45 -11.63 -4.15 19.68
N ARG A 46 -11.69 -3.03 19.00
CA ARG A 46 -12.55 -1.90 19.35
C ARG A 46 -14.04 -2.23 19.25
N ILE A 47 -14.46 -2.96 18.21
CA ILE A 47 -15.85 -3.42 18.05
C ILE A 47 -16.24 -4.33 19.21
N ARG A 48 -15.35 -5.20 19.68
CA ARG A 48 -15.61 -6.08 20.82
C ARG A 48 -15.75 -5.34 22.16
N LEU A 49 -14.95 -4.30 22.36
CA LEU A 49 -14.86 -3.59 23.64
C LEU A 49 -15.90 -2.47 23.79
N SER A 50 -16.34 -1.89 22.70
CA SER A 50 -17.26 -0.76 22.72
C SER A 50 -18.09 -0.74 21.44
N ALA A 51 -19.39 -0.46 21.58
CA ALA A 51 -20.28 -0.17 20.45
C ALA A 51 -19.94 1.22 19.86
N CYS A 52 -18.71 1.39 19.36
CA CYS A 52 -18.24 2.64 18.78
C CYS A 52 -18.88 2.90 17.42
N ASP A 53 -19.15 4.18 17.13
CA ASP A 53 -19.55 4.61 15.78
C ASP A 53 -18.41 4.28 14.79
N ILE A 54 -18.76 3.74 13.62
CA ILE A 54 -17.84 3.47 12.49
C ILE A 54 -16.93 4.65 12.20
N ARG A 55 -17.42 5.88 12.41
CA ARG A 55 -16.67 7.13 12.22
C ARG A 55 -15.49 7.27 13.17
N GLU A 56 -15.52 6.61 14.31
CA GLU A 56 -14.47 6.67 15.33
C GLU A 56 -13.47 5.53 15.22
N LEU A 57 -13.88 4.41 14.61
CA LEU A 57 -13.04 3.23 14.46
C LEU A 57 -11.75 3.48 13.68
N PHE A 58 -11.79 4.38 12.69
CA PHE A 58 -10.65 4.70 11.82
C PHE A 58 -9.96 6.03 12.15
N LYS A 59 -10.20 6.60 13.33
CA LYS A 59 -9.58 7.86 13.78
C LYS A 59 -8.15 7.72 14.31
N ASN A 60 -7.49 6.59 14.14
CA ASN A 60 -6.18 6.38 14.72
C ASN A 60 -5.04 6.90 13.87
N ASP A 61 -4.03 7.41 14.58
CA ASP A 61 -2.69 7.58 14.08
C ASP A 61 -1.98 6.22 14.20
N SER A 62 -1.81 5.53 13.07
CA SER A 62 -1.13 4.23 13.02
C SER A 62 0.39 4.37 13.07
N GLY A 63 0.90 5.61 13.01
CA GLY A 63 2.32 5.90 12.86
C GLY A 63 2.89 5.49 11.49
N TYR A 64 2.01 5.20 10.52
CA TYR A 64 2.40 4.85 9.16
C TYR A 64 1.65 5.75 8.16
N GLU A 65 2.36 6.72 7.60
CA GLU A 65 1.81 7.80 6.77
C GLU A 65 0.84 7.33 5.67
N PRO A 66 1.08 6.23 4.91
CA PRO A 66 0.14 5.78 3.89
C PRO A 66 -1.23 5.39 4.42
N LEU A 67 -1.29 4.78 5.59
CA LEU A 67 -2.54 4.34 6.20
C LEU A 67 -3.25 5.51 6.86
N ASP A 68 -2.51 6.36 7.56
CA ASP A 68 -3.02 7.59 8.18
C ASP A 68 -3.60 8.54 7.12
N PHE A 69 -2.94 8.65 5.96
CA PHE A 69 -3.48 9.36 4.82
C PHE A 69 -4.82 8.79 4.35
N MET A 70 -4.94 7.47 4.22
CA MET A 70 -6.18 6.81 3.78
C MET A 70 -7.32 7.05 4.78
N THR A 71 -7.06 6.87 6.08
CA THR A 71 -8.05 7.06 7.14
C THR A 71 -8.44 8.52 7.33
N ALA A 72 -7.50 9.46 7.17
CA ALA A 72 -7.77 10.89 7.17
C ALA A 72 -8.65 11.31 5.97
N GLU A 73 -8.37 10.80 4.78
CA GLU A 73 -9.20 11.02 3.58
C GLU A 73 -10.62 10.48 3.80
N PHE A 74 -10.76 9.30 4.37
CA PHE A 74 -12.06 8.72 4.71
C PHE A 74 -12.83 9.60 5.69
N THR A 75 -12.20 9.98 6.79
CA THR A 75 -12.80 10.84 7.83
C THR A 75 -13.21 12.21 7.27
N ARG A 76 -12.37 12.81 6.42
CA ARG A 76 -12.67 14.09 5.76
C ARG A 76 -13.89 14.01 4.86
N ASN A 77 -13.99 12.94 4.06
CA ASN A 77 -15.12 12.73 3.16
C ASN A 77 -16.43 12.50 3.92
N ILE A 78 -16.40 11.78 5.05
CA ILE A 78 -17.57 11.59 5.92
C ILE A 78 -18.03 12.91 6.53
N LYS A 79 -17.10 13.74 7.03
CA LYS A 79 -17.43 15.07 7.58
C LYS A 79 -18.15 15.95 6.56
N ASN A 80 -17.84 15.81 5.28
CA ASN A 80 -18.49 16.51 4.17
C ASN A 80 -19.86 15.90 3.76
N LYS A 81 -20.49 15.12 4.65
CA LYS A 81 -21.81 14.48 4.44
C LYS A 81 -21.85 13.49 3.26
N SER A 82 -20.71 12.98 2.81
CA SER A 82 -20.68 11.91 1.82
C SER A 82 -21.11 10.58 2.43
N ASN A 83 -21.70 9.73 1.61
CA ASN A 83 -22.02 8.37 2.02
C ASN A 83 -20.76 7.60 2.42
N VAL A 84 -20.84 6.75 3.45
CA VAL A 84 -19.73 5.97 4.00
C VAL A 84 -19.03 5.17 2.89
N LYS A 85 -19.78 4.47 2.04
CA LYS A 85 -19.25 3.71 0.91
C LYS A 85 -18.43 4.59 -0.06
N ILE A 86 -19.02 5.72 -0.48
CA ILE A 86 -18.35 6.65 -1.41
C ILE A 86 -17.08 7.23 -0.77
N SER A 87 -17.14 7.54 0.52
CA SER A 87 -16.01 8.07 1.29
C SER A 87 -14.86 7.07 1.36
N TRP A 88 -15.19 5.79 1.58
CA TRP A 88 -14.22 4.70 1.60
C TRP A 88 -13.57 4.49 0.24
N GLU A 89 -14.37 4.35 -0.82
CA GLU A 89 -13.87 4.17 -2.18
C GLU A 89 -12.93 5.33 -2.61
N ARG A 90 -13.26 6.58 -2.25
CA ARG A 90 -12.39 7.73 -2.53
C ARG A 90 -11.07 7.65 -1.77
N ALA A 91 -11.11 7.29 -0.49
CA ALA A 91 -9.93 7.14 0.34
C ALA A 91 -9.00 6.04 -0.20
N VAL A 92 -9.56 4.87 -0.53
CA VAL A 92 -8.82 3.76 -1.14
C VAL A 92 -8.24 4.14 -2.50
N ASN A 93 -9.01 4.84 -3.36
CA ASN A 93 -8.53 5.31 -4.66
C ASN A 93 -7.37 6.31 -4.52
N SER A 94 -7.43 7.19 -3.52
CA SER A 94 -6.38 8.15 -3.24
C SER A 94 -5.11 7.45 -2.75
N ALA A 95 -5.25 6.51 -1.82
CA ALA A 95 -4.13 5.69 -1.32
C ALA A 95 -3.52 4.84 -2.45
N PHE A 96 -4.33 4.18 -3.28
CA PHE A 96 -3.87 3.39 -4.43
C PHE A 96 -2.99 4.20 -5.38
N ARG A 97 -3.40 5.42 -5.72
CA ARG A 97 -2.62 6.29 -6.61
C ARG A 97 -1.32 6.76 -5.98
N LYS A 98 -1.37 7.14 -4.71
CA LYS A 98 -0.22 7.71 -3.99
C LYS A 98 0.81 6.65 -3.61
N TYR A 99 0.38 5.48 -3.14
CA TYR A 99 1.26 4.45 -2.57
C TYR A 99 1.43 3.19 -3.43
N ARG A 100 0.89 3.21 -4.67
CA ARG A 100 1.14 2.19 -5.70
C ARG A 100 0.78 0.76 -5.27
N LEU A 101 -0.35 0.59 -4.64
CA LEU A 101 -0.95 -0.71 -4.37
C LEU A 101 -1.26 -1.44 -5.69
N SER A 102 -1.33 -2.76 -5.67
CA SER A 102 -1.80 -3.52 -6.84
C SER A 102 -3.31 -3.33 -7.05
N LYS A 103 -3.78 -3.56 -8.26
CA LYS A 103 -5.23 -3.51 -8.55
C LYS A 103 -6.00 -4.48 -7.65
N ALA A 104 -5.48 -5.69 -7.46
CA ALA A 104 -6.10 -6.71 -6.64
C ALA A 104 -6.11 -6.35 -5.14
N ASP A 105 -5.10 -5.67 -4.63
CA ASP A 105 -5.09 -5.15 -3.26
C ASP A 105 -6.15 -4.05 -3.11
N LYS A 106 -6.24 -3.14 -4.10
CA LYS A 106 -7.24 -2.08 -4.12
C LYS A 106 -8.67 -2.64 -4.11
N GLU A 107 -8.96 -3.61 -4.97
CA GLU A 107 -10.27 -4.25 -5.04
C GLU A 107 -10.65 -4.86 -3.69
N LEU A 108 -9.77 -5.66 -3.10
CA LEU A 108 -10.01 -6.29 -1.81
C LEU A 108 -10.25 -5.28 -0.68
N ILE A 109 -9.46 -4.22 -0.61
CA ILE A 109 -9.64 -3.15 0.39
C ILE A 109 -10.92 -2.35 0.13
N SER A 110 -11.28 -2.11 -1.14
CA SER A 110 -12.53 -1.42 -1.49
C SER A 110 -13.75 -2.23 -1.10
N ASP A 111 -13.76 -3.53 -1.40
CA ASP A 111 -14.88 -4.43 -1.10
C ASP A 111 -15.14 -4.56 0.39
N PHE A 112 -14.09 -4.56 1.21
CA PHE A 112 -14.23 -4.53 2.67
C PHE A 112 -15.14 -3.38 3.14
N GLY A 113 -14.88 -2.16 2.69
CA GLY A 113 -15.63 -0.99 3.15
C GLY A 113 -17.04 -0.87 2.59
N ILE A 114 -17.36 -1.60 1.51
CA ILE A 114 -18.72 -1.60 0.94
C ILE A 114 -19.72 -2.27 1.89
N ASP A 115 -19.26 -3.31 2.57
CA ASP A 115 -20.11 -4.15 3.42
C ASP A 115 -19.87 -3.94 4.91
N PHE A 116 -18.91 -3.11 5.29
CA PHE A 116 -18.58 -2.82 6.67
C PHE A 116 -19.69 -2.01 7.36
N GLY A 117 -20.08 -2.45 8.56
CA GLY A 117 -21.12 -1.81 9.38
C GLY A 117 -22.55 -2.17 9.03
N LYS A 118 -22.77 -3.24 8.25
CA LYS A 118 -24.11 -3.72 7.87
C LYS A 118 -24.55 -4.95 8.65
N ARG A 119 -23.66 -5.57 9.40
CA ARG A 119 -23.88 -6.81 10.15
C ARG A 119 -24.00 -6.51 11.64
N ASP A 120 -24.45 -7.49 12.41
CA ASP A 120 -24.31 -7.50 13.86
C ASP A 120 -22.83 -7.63 14.26
N ILE A 121 -22.53 -7.50 15.54
CA ILE A 121 -21.16 -7.47 16.06
C ILE A 121 -20.38 -8.74 15.67
N ASP A 122 -20.99 -9.92 15.83
CA ASP A 122 -20.33 -11.19 15.52
C ASP A 122 -20.11 -11.36 14.02
N GLY A 123 -21.06 -10.93 13.20
CA GLY A 123 -20.95 -10.90 11.76
C GLY A 123 -19.87 -9.93 11.26
N GLU A 124 -19.73 -8.75 11.88
CA GLU A 124 -18.65 -7.81 11.54
C GLU A 124 -17.26 -8.36 11.95
N ILE A 125 -17.16 -8.99 13.11
CA ILE A 125 -15.91 -9.65 13.53
C ILE A 125 -15.51 -10.74 12.52
N SER A 126 -16.47 -11.58 12.12
CA SER A 126 -16.24 -12.64 11.12
C SER A 126 -15.84 -12.06 9.76
N HIS A 127 -16.45 -10.95 9.35
CA HIS A 127 -16.10 -10.22 8.11
C HIS A 127 -14.68 -9.66 8.17
N ILE A 128 -14.27 -9.09 9.31
CA ILE A 128 -12.90 -8.59 9.51
C ILE A 128 -11.91 -9.76 9.45
N ASP A 129 -12.20 -10.89 10.13
CA ASP A 129 -11.31 -12.06 10.13
C ASP A 129 -11.12 -12.63 8.73
N LEU A 130 -12.18 -12.72 7.94
CA LEU A 130 -12.08 -13.12 6.53
C LEU A 130 -11.18 -12.17 5.73
N ASN A 131 -11.36 -10.86 5.91
CA ASN A 131 -10.54 -9.88 5.19
C ASN A 131 -9.07 -9.92 5.63
N ILE A 132 -8.79 -10.10 6.92
CA ILE A 132 -7.41 -10.32 7.41
C ILE A 132 -6.78 -11.51 6.68
N ALA A 133 -7.44 -12.67 6.64
CA ALA A 133 -6.92 -13.86 5.98
C ALA A 133 -6.65 -13.64 4.48
N LEU A 134 -7.54 -12.93 3.79
CA LEU A 134 -7.36 -12.58 2.37
C LEU A 134 -6.17 -11.61 2.15
N ILE A 135 -5.99 -10.64 3.05
CA ILE A 135 -4.85 -9.71 2.98
C ILE A 135 -3.54 -10.41 3.35
N GLU A 136 -3.54 -11.36 4.28
CA GLU A 136 -2.36 -12.17 4.62
C GLU A 136 -1.87 -12.97 3.41
N ASP A 137 -2.76 -13.59 2.62
CA ASP A 137 -2.39 -14.23 1.34
C ASP A 137 -1.74 -13.25 0.37
N ARG A 138 -2.28 -12.01 0.28
CA ARG A 138 -1.69 -10.95 -0.55
C ARG A 138 -0.33 -10.50 -0.03
N LEU A 139 -0.18 -10.40 1.28
CA LEU A 139 1.07 -10.03 1.93
C LEU A 139 2.17 -11.07 1.68
N GLU A 140 1.86 -12.36 1.77
CA GLU A 140 2.82 -13.43 1.49
C GLU A 140 3.30 -13.36 0.02
N LYS A 141 2.38 -13.15 -0.92
CA LYS A 141 2.73 -12.93 -2.33
C LYS A 141 3.61 -11.67 -2.52
N ALA A 142 3.27 -10.57 -1.83
CA ALA A 142 4.06 -9.34 -1.90
C ALA A 142 5.47 -9.52 -1.31
N ARG A 143 5.62 -10.26 -0.21
CA ARG A 143 6.92 -10.60 0.40
C ARG A 143 7.76 -11.47 -0.54
N THR A 144 7.15 -12.46 -1.17
CA THR A 144 7.81 -13.30 -2.18
C THR A 144 8.29 -12.47 -3.37
N GLU A 145 7.43 -11.57 -3.87
CA GLU A 145 7.83 -10.64 -4.94
C GLU A 145 8.96 -9.70 -4.52
N LEU A 146 8.94 -9.18 -3.29
CA LEU A 146 9.98 -8.31 -2.75
C LEU A 146 11.33 -9.04 -2.67
N THR A 147 11.35 -10.28 -2.16
CA THR A 147 12.59 -11.06 -2.03
C THR A 147 13.16 -11.47 -3.38
N GLN A 148 12.35 -11.94 -4.30
CA GLN A 148 12.78 -12.42 -5.61
C GLN A 148 13.11 -11.27 -6.57
N LYS A 149 12.17 -10.33 -6.75
CA LYS A 149 12.30 -9.24 -7.73
C LYS A 149 13.03 -8.02 -7.19
N GLY A 150 12.96 -7.75 -5.89
CA GLY A 150 13.58 -6.56 -5.29
C GLY A 150 15.10 -6.54 -5.45
N LYS A 151 15.76 -7.68 -5.23
CA LYS A 151 17.21 -7.83 -5.46
C LYS A 151 17.54 -7.76 -6.95
N LEU A 152 16.73 -8.45 -7.78
CA LEU A 152 16.90 -8.47 -9.23
C LEU A 152 16.81 -7.07 -9.83
N TYR A 153 15.84 -6.26 -9.46
CA TYR A 153 15.68 -4.91 -9.98
C TYR A 153 16.84 -3.99 -9.63
N ARG A 154 17.39 -4.09 -8.40
CA ARG A 154 18.58 -3.33 -8.02
C ARG A 154 19.79 -3.73 -8.85
N THR A 155 20.01 -5.03 -8.98
CA THR A 155 21.13 -5.58 -9.74
C THR A 155 21.04 -5.21 -11.22
N LEU A 156 19.89 -5.43 -11.84
CA LEU A 156 19.65 -5.08 -13.25
C LEU A 156 19.75 -3.57 -13.50
N GLY A 157 19.29 -2.75 -12.57
CA GLY A 157 19.41 -1.29 -12.68
C GLY A 157 20.88 -0.84 -12.73
N ILE A 158 21.70 -1.37 -11.84
CA ILE A 158 23.13 -1.02 -11.77
C ILE A 158 23.88 -1.57 -12.99
N PHE A 159 23.82 -2.89 -13.23
CA PHE A 159 24.54 -3.51 -14.34
C PHE A 159 24.02 -3.06 -15.71
N GLY A 160 22.72 -2.88 -15.87
CA GLY A 160 22.11 -2.35 -17.09
C GLY A 160 22.62 -0.95 -17.41
N GLY A 161 22.68 -0.06 -16.42
CA GLY A 161 23.24 1.28 -16.58
C GLY A 161 24.71 1.25 -17.02
N ILE A 162 25.54 0.39 -16.40
CA ILE A 162 26.95 0.21 -16.77
C ILE A 162 27.09 -0.34 -18.18
N THR A 163 26.30 -1.37 -18.54
CA THR A 163 26.36 -1.99 -19.87
C THR A 163 26.00 -0.99 -20.97
N VAL A 164 24.93 -0.22 -20.80
CA VAL A 164 24.54 0.83 -21.75
C VAL A 164 25.65 1.89 -21.89
N SER A 165 26.28 2.26 -20.77
CA SER A 165 27.40 3.20 -20.78
C SER A 165 28.59 2.68 -21.59
N LEU A 166 28.93 1.38 -21.47
CA LEU A 166 30.04 0.77 -22.23
C LEU A 166 29.74 0.65 -23.73
N ILE A 167 28.47 0.44 -24.12
CA ILE A 167 28.07 0.35 -25.53
C ILE A 167 28.20 1.72 -26.25
N ILE A 168 27.97 2.81 -25.50
CA ILE A 168 27.99 4.18 -26.04
C ILE A 168 29.43 4.77 -26.05
N LEU A 169 30.38 4.18 -25.31
CA LEU A 169 31.77 4.64 -25.21
C LEU A 169 32.54 4.47 -26.55
#